data_704a73bd9f0b32890e523cfd67fc01d9
#
_entry.id   704a73bd9f0b32890e523cfd67fc01d9
#
_cell.length_a   1.000
_cell.length_b   1.000
_cell.length_c   1.000
_cell.angle_alpha   90.00
_cell.angle_beta   90.00
_cell.angle_gamma   90.00
#
_symmetry.space_group_name_H-M   'P 1'
#
loop_
_entity.id
_entity.type
_entity.pdbx_description
1 polymer ?
#
loop_
_entity_poly.entity_id
_entity_poly.type
_entity_poly.pdbx_seq_one_letter_code
_entity_poly.pdbx_strand_id
1 'polypeptide(L)'
;LDVSFLDSERGIAVGEQGTILFSNDGGSSWDYRDAPTEASSSKIIDIEFFSEIRAYAITDEGEVLKSSREINTAVGFLWNMQYFESEGGSSNLGVNLTSIEIATTNKFLLSGNDGYLSMSKDGGNIVTRQMIPLGNTTSFYDITMLDSFNGIAVGSNGSLLLTERSG
;
A
#
# COMPACT_ATOMS: atom_id res chain seq x y z
N LEU A 1 2.58 8.41 -7.24
CA LEU A 1 3.28 9.60 -6.72
C LEU A 1 2.58 10.07 -5.47
N ASP A 2 3.12 9.73 -4.34
CA ASP A 2 2.45 9.96 -3.07
C ASP A 2 3.45 10.31 -1.97
N VAL A 3 2.95 10.86 -0.85
CA VAL A 3 3.73 11.19 0.34
C VAL A 3 2.90 10.91 1.59
N SER A 4 3.47 10.16 2.52
CA SER A 4 2.86 9.89 3.82
C SER A 4 3.80 10.35 4.94
N PHE A 5 3.24 10.94 6.00
CA PHE A 5 3.96 11.33 7.19
C PHE A 5 3.50 10.51 8.39
N LEU A 6 4.44 9.90 9.08
CA LEU A 6 4.19 9.20 10.33
C LEU A 6 3.92 10.17 11.49
N ASP A 7 4.65 11.28 11.49
CA ASP A 7 4.58 12.36 12.49
C ASP A 7 5.07 13.68 11.88
N SER A 8 5.29 14.70 12.71
CA SER A 8 5.74 16.02 12.25
C SER A 8 7.15 16.06 11.66
N GLU A 9 7.96 15.00 11.83
CA GLU A 9 9.36 14.96 11.41
C GLU A 9 9.60 13.90 10.32
N ARG A 10 8.96 12.72 10.43
CA ARG A 10 9.25 11.56 9.59
C ARG A 10 8.23 11.38 8.48
N GLY A 11 8.70 11.44 7.24
CA GLY A 11 7.90 11.23 6.05
C GLY A 11 8.61 10.36 5.01
N ILE A 12 7.81 9.74 4.15
CA ILE A 12 8.27 9.00 2.97
C ILE A 12 7.53 9.55 1.77
N ALA A 13 8.25 9.83 0.70
CA ALA A 13 7.69 10.17 -0.61
C ALA A 13 8.10 9.12 -1.63
N VAL A 14 7.18 8.75 -2.52
CA VAL A 14 7.38 7.70 -3.52
C VAL A 14 7.07 8.20 -4.92
N GLY A 15 7.65 7.55 -5.94
CA GLY A 15 7.51 8.04 -7.29
C GLY A 15 7.87 7.06 -8.39
N GLU A 16 8.17 7.60 -9.56
CA GLU A 16 8.55 6.85 -10.76
C GLU A 16 9.94 6.24 -10.61
N GLN A 17 10.20 5.18 -11.38
CA GLN A 17 11.50 4.49 -11.43
C GLN A 17 12.00 4.06 -10.02
N GLY A 18 11.11 3.49 -9.23
CA GLY A 18 11.42 3.00 -7.89
C GLY A 18 11.85 4.11 -6.91
N THR A 19 11.51 5.36 -7.19
CA THR A 19 11.90 6.47 -6.32
C THR A 19 11.28 6.33 -4.94
N ILE A 20 12.13 6.29 -3.91
CA ILE A 20 11.75 6.37 -2.50
C ILE A 20 12.62 7.41 -1.82
N LEU A 21 12.00 8.39 -1.19
CA LEU A 21 12.65 9.44 -0.43
C LEU A 21 12.20 9.37 1.03
N PHE A 22 13.12 9.59 1.95
CA PHE A 22 12.84 9.65 3.38
C PHE A 22 13.23 11.01 3.95
N SER A 23 12.34 11.57 4.76
CA SER A 23 12.61 12.78 5.54
C SER A 23 12.56 12.47 7.04
N ASN A 24 13.38 13.14 7.81
CA ASN A 24 13.37 13.12 9.28
C ASN A 24 13.35 14.53 9.89
N ASP A 25 13.00 15.52 9.10
CA ASP A 25 12.97 16.95 9.48
C ASP A 25 11.71 17.68 8.98
N GLY A 26 10.61 16.93 8.87
CA GLY A 26 9.32 17.49 8.47
C GLY A 26 9.24 17.84 6.98
N GLY A 27 10.06 17.19 6.14
CA GLY A 27 10.10 17.44 4.70
C GLY A 27 11.01 18.59 4.29
N SER A 28 11.80 19.15 5.20
CA SER A 28 12.77 20.21 4.89
C SER A 28 13.93 19.69 4.05
N SER A 29 14.31 18.42 4.25
CA SER A 29 15.24 17.68 3.40
C SER A 29 14.79 16.25 3.18
N TRP A 30 15.27 15.63 2.09
CA TRP A 30 14.90 14.29 1.68
C TRP A 30 16.13 13.50 1.26
N ASP A 31 16.27 12.31 1.81
CA ASP A 31 17.31 11.35 1.47
C ASP A 31 16.76 10.23 0.59
N TYR A 32 17.49 9.89 -0.47
CA TYR A 32 17.13 8.77 -1.34
C TYR A 32 17.28 7.43 -0.61
N ARG A 33 16.39 6.50 -0.91
CA ARG A 33 16.42 5.11 -0.45
C ARG A 33 16.25 4.17 -1.64
N ASP A 34 17.00 3.08 -1.65
CA ASP A 34 16.92 2.08 -2.71
C ASP A 34 15.60 1.30 -2.60
N ALA A 35 14.87 1.23 -3.70
CA ALA A 35 13.80 0.25 -3.86
C ALA A 35 14.38 -1.16 -4.05
N PRO A 36 13.61 -2.23 -3.75
CA PRO A 36 13.97 -3.58 -4.18
C PRO A 36 14.27 -3.63 -5.67
N THR A 37 15.23 -4.48 -6.07
CA THR A 37 15.66 -4.58 -7.47
C THR A 37 14.48 -4.86 -8.42
N GLU A 38 13.54 -5.69 -7.98
CA GLU A 38 12.33 -6.06 -8.73
C GLU A 38 11.44 -4.84 -9.03
N ALA A 39 11.36 -3.88 -8.11
CA ALA A 39 10.55 -2.67 -8.24
C ALA A 39 11.37 -1.43 -8.65
N SER A 40 12.64 -1.56 -8.99
CA SER A 40 13.53 -0.43 -9.28
C SER A 40 13.20 0.34 -10.57
N SER A 41 12.40 -0.25 -11.45
CA SER A 41 11.89 0.40 -12.67
C SER A 41 10.39 0.70 -12.61
N SER A 42 9.69 0.19 -11.58
CA SER A 42 8.25 0.34 -11.42
C SER A 42 7.90 1.75 -10.93
N LYS A 43 6.69 2.17 -11.22
CA LYS A 43 6.12 3.39 -10.64
C LYS A 43 5.47 3.05 -9.31
N ILE A 44 6.03 3.56 -8.22
CA ILE A 44 5.42 3.47 -6.89
C ILE A 44 4.37 4.58 -6.80
N ILE A 45 3.12 4.20 -6.54
CA ILE A 45 1.97 5.09 -6.71
C ILE A 45 1.31 5.49 -5.41
N ASP A 46 1.48 4.68 -4.35
CA ASP A 46 0.86 4.94 -3.05
C ASP A 46 1.73 4.38 -1.93
N ILE A 47 1.68 5.02 -0.76
CA ILE A 47 2.50 4.73 0.42
C ILE A 47 1.73 4.98 1.70
N GLU A 48 1.72 4.00 2.60
CA GLU A 48 1.10 4.15 3.91
C GLU A 48 1.98 3.63 5.05
N PHE A 49 2.04 4.40 6.14
CA PHE A 49 2.67 3.94 7.37
C PHE A 49 1.78 2.94 8.11
N PHE A 50 2.32 1.74 8.32
CA PHE A 50 1.69 0.71 9.12
C PHE A 50 1.99 0.88 10.62
N SER A 51 3.17 1.38 10.94
CA SER A 51 3.63 1.65 12.30
C SER A 51 4.90 2.51 12.26
N GLU A 52 5.42 2.87 13.43
CA GLU A 52 6.70 3.61 13.56
C GLU A 52 7.91 2.93 12.91
N ILE A 53 7.82 1.62 12.66
CA ILE A 53 8.92 0.81 12.14
C ILE A 53 8.61 0.15 10.79
N ARG A 54 7.42 0.40 10.23
CA ARG A 54 6.97 -0.26 9.00
C ARG A 54 6.07 0.63 8.17
N ALA A 55 6.30 0.64 6.87
CA ALA A 55 5.40 1.19 5.87
C ALA A 55 5.20 0.17 4.75
N TYR A 56 4.11 0.31 4.01
CA TYR A 56 3.85 -0.41 2.78
C TYR A 56 3.70 0.57 1.63
N ALA A 57 4.15 0.16 0.46
CA ALA A 57 3.96 0.89 -0.78
C ALA A 57 3.51 -0.06 -1.88
N ILE A 58 2.85 0.46 -2.88
CA ILE A 58 2.37 -0.32 -4.02
C ILE A 58 2.84 0.29 -5.34
N THR A 59 2.95 -0.57 -6.35
CA THR A 59 3.24 -0.15 -7.73
C THR A 59 2.00 -0.26 -8.62
N ASP A 60 2.02 0.47 -9.71
CA ASP A 60 0.98 0.38 -10.75
C ASP A 60 1.00 -0.97 -11.50
N GLU A 61 2.06 -1.76 -11.36
CA GLU A 61 2.19 -3.10 -11.93
C GLU A 61 1.70 -4.23 -11.02
N GLY A 62 1.22 -3.91 -9.80
CA GLY A 62 0.64 -4.89 -8.87
C GLY A 62 1.61 -5.45 -7.84
N GLU A 63 2.75 -4.84 -7.67
CA GLU A 63 3.73 -5.21 -6.65
C GLU A 63 3.42 -4.49 -5.33
N VAL A 64 3.73 -5.17 -4.23
CA VAL A 64 3.64 -4.60 -2.90
C VAL A 64 5.01 -4.63 -2.24
N LEU A 65 5.44 -3.48 -1.76
CA LEU A 65 6.69 -3.28 -1.05
C LEU A 65 6.42 -3.12 0.43
N LYS A 66 7.32 -3.63 1.24
CA LYS A 66 7.28 -3.54 2.70
C LYS A 66 8.59 -3.01 3.23
N SER A 67 8.50 -1.99 4.04
CA SER A 67 9.68 -1.52 4.75
C SER A 67 9.88 -2.23 6.09
N SER A 68 11.12 -2.29 6.52
CA SER A 68 11.51 -2.60 7.89
C SER A 68 12.50 -1.55 8.39
N ARG A 69 12.33 -1.07 9.60
CA ARG A 69 13.34 -0.22 10.24
C ARG A 69 14.41 -1.10 10.85
N GLU A 70 15.65 -0.90 10.48
CA GLU A 70 16.76 -1.43 11.27
C GLU A 70 16.91 -0.62 12.55
N ILE A 71 16.77 -1.28 13.69
CA ILE A 71 16.68 -0.70 15.04
C ILE A 71 17.94 0.09 15.46
N ASN A 72 19.05 -0.02 14.72
CA ASN A 72 20.34 0.54 15.11
C ASN A 72 21.08 1.36 14.04
N THR A 73 20.42 1.78 12.97
CA THR A 73 21.08 2.57 11.93
C THR A 73 20.40 3.90 11.70
N ALA A 74 21.19 4.94 11.53
CA ALA A 74 20.73 6.24 11.01
C ALA A 74 20.22 6.15 9.55
N VAL A 75 20.14 4.96 8.99
CA VAL A 75 19.90 4.68 7.56
C VAL A 75 18.41 4.68 7.20
N GLY A 76 17.49 4.68 8.17
CA GLY A 76 16.06 4.72 7.87
C GLY A 76 15.45 3.34 7.57
N PHE A 77 14.50 3.30 6.66
CA PHE A 77 13.78 2.08 6.27
C PHE A 77 14.52 1.33 5.17
N LEU A 78 14.65 0.01 5.34
CA LEU A 78 15.02 -0.92 4.27
C LEU A 78 13.74 -1.41 3.59
N TRP A 79 13.73 -1.43 2.27
CA TRP A 79 12.60 -1.88 1.49
C TRP A 79 12.83 -3.26 0.91
N ASN A 80 11.81 -4.10 0.99
CA ASN A 80 11.77 -5.46 0.45
C ASN A 80 10.44 -5.70 -0.26
N MET A 81 10.41 -6.68 -1.16
CA MET A 81 9.15 -7.14 -1.71
C MET A 81 8.32 -7.83 -0.62
N GLN A 82 7.01 -7.56 -0.61
CA GLN A 82 6.06 -8.34 0.19
C GLN A 82 5.59 -9.52 -0.63
N TYR A 83 5.86 -10.72 -0.16
CA TYR A 83 5.41 -11.96 -0.79
C TYR A 83 4.15 -12.48 -0.11
N PHE A 84 3.19 -12.96 -0.89
CA PHE A 84 1.90 -13.43 -0.41
C PHE A 84 1.79 -14.95 -0.55
N GLU A 85 1.57 -15.67 0.54
CA GLU A 85 1.40 -17.12 0.54
C GLU A 85 0.15 -17.54 -0.26
N SER A 86 -0.93 -16.75 -0.20
CA SER A 86 -2.16 -16.97 -0.98
C SER A 86 -1.96 -16.94 -2.50
N GLU A 87 -0.90 -16.27 -2.96
CA GLU A 87 -0.55 -16.12 -4.38
C GLU A 87 0.68 -16.97 -4.75
N GLY A 88 0.89 -18.08 -4.07
CA GLY A 88 2.00 -18.99 -4.33
C GLY A 88 3.39 -18.41 -4.03
N GLY A 89 3.48 -17.44 -3.14
CA GLY A 89 4.71 -16.75 -2.81
C GLY A 89 5.08 -15.63 -3.80
N SER A 90 4.14 -15.14 -4.61
CA SER A 90 4.37 -13.98 -5.47
C SER A 90 4.32 -12.67 -4.69
N SER A 91 5.11 -11.70 -5.09
CA SER A 91 5.00 -10.30 -4.65
C SER A 91 4.19 -9.44 -5.64
N ASN A 92 3.88 -9.98 -6.81
CA ASN A 92 3.05 -9.34 -7.83
C ASN A 92 1.69 -10.01 -7.88
N LEU A 93 0.63 -9.23 -7.71
CA LEU A 93 -0.76 -9.70 -7.67
C LEU A 93 -1.40 -9.84 -9.06
N GLY A 94 -0.66 -9.53 -10.12
CA GLY A 94 -1.12 -9.63 -11.51
C GLY A 94 -2.24 -8.66 -11.88
N VAL A 95 -2.37 -7.56 -11.14
CA VAL A 95 -3.38 -6.52 -11.33
C VAL A 95 -2.76 -5.15 -11.16
N ASN A 96 -3.26 -4.15 -11.88
CA ASN A 96 -2.86 -2.77 -11.64
C ASN A 96 -3.49 -2.28 -10.35
N LEU A 97 -2.68 -2.11 -9.32
CA LEU A 97 -3.11 -1.52 -8.06
C LEU A 97 -3.30 -0.01 -8.21
N THR A 98 -4.08 0.58 -7.31
CA THR A 98 -4.42 2.01 -7.31
C THR A 98 -4.28 2.65 -5.94
N SER A 99 -4.60 1.93 -4.85
CA SER A 99 -4.45 2.45 -3.49
C SER A 99 -4.22 1.33 -2.50
N ILE A 100 -3.52 1.66 -1.42
CA ILE A 100 -3.35 0.84 -0.22
C ILE A 100 -3.83 1.64 1.00
N GLU A 101 -4.60 1.03 1.86
CA GLU A 101 -5.11 1.63 3.09
C GLU A 101 -4.82 0.75 4.30
N ILE A 102 -4.22 1.31 5.33
CA ILE A 102 -3.89 0.63 6.58
C ILE A 102 -5.03 0.82 7.59
N ALA A 103 -5.83 -0.20 7.80
CA ALA A 103 -6.97 -0.17 8.72
C ALA A 103 -6.60 -0.42 10.19
N THR A 104 -5.65 -1.30 10.45
CA THR A 104 -5.13 -1.62 11.80
C THR A 104 -3.71 -2.16 11.72
N THR A 105 -3.08 -2.42 12.88
CA THR A 105 -1.73 -3.01 12.99
C THR A 105 -1.54 -4.38 12.30
N ASN A 106 -2.59 -5.02 11.80
CA ASN A 106 -2.51 -6.29 11.08
C ASN A 106 -3.38 -6.32 9.83
N LYS A 107 -4.16 -5.26 9.58
CA LYS A 107 -5.13 -5.22 8.49
C LYS A 107 -4.82 -4.09 7.54
N PHE A 108 -4.69 -4.42 6.26
CA PHE A 108 -4.68 -3.46 5.18
C PHE A 108 -5.58 -3.93 4.02
N LEU A 109 -5.96 -2.97 3.20
CA LEU A 109 -6.76 -3.19 2.01
C LEU A 109 -5.97 -2.71 0.79
N LEU A 110 -6.21 -3.36 -0.35
CA LEU A 110 -5.65 -2.99 -1.65
C LEU A 110 -6.81 -2.82 -2.62
N SER A 111 -6.80 -1.75 -3.37
CA SER A 111 -7.71 -1.54 -4.50
C SER A 111 -6.97 -1.54 -5.83
N GLY A 112 -7.71 -1.72 -6.91
CA GLY A 112 -7.13 -1.77 -8.25
C GLY A 112 -8.16 -1.78 -9.37
N ASN A 113 -7.66 -1.99 -10.57
CA ASN A 113 -8.47 -2.09 -11.77
C ASN A 113 -9.32 -3.37 -11.79
N ASP A 114 -10.27 -3.43 -12.70
CA ASP A 114 -11.09 -4.61 -13.00
C ASP A 114 -11.78 -5.24 -11.78
N GLY A 115 -12.31 -4.39 -10.90
CA GLY A 115 -12.99 -4.81 -9.69
C GLY A 115 -12.07 -5.42 -8.64
N TYR A 116 -10.77 -5.13 -8.70
CA TYR A 116 -9.86 -5.64 -7.68
C TYR A 116 -10.05 -4.89 -6.36
N LEU A 117 -10.37 -5.67 -5.35
CA LEU A 117 -10.38 -5.26 -3.96
C LEU A 117 -9.94 -6.45 -3.12
N SER A 118 -8.92 -6.30 -2.33
CA SER A 118 -8.43 -7.37 -1.47
C SER A 118 -8.08 -6.86 -0.08
N MET A 119 -7.99 -7.78 0.87
CA MET A 119 -7.71 -7.48 2.27
C MET A 119 -6.71 -8.50 2.83
N SER A 120 -5.75 -8.00 3.57
CA SER A 120 -4.97 -8.81 4.50
C SER A 120 -5.41 -8.55 5.93
N LYS A 121 -5.39 -9.58 6.77
CA LYS A 121 -5.69 -9.52 8.22
C LYS A 121 -4.53 -10.00 9.10
N ASP A 122 -3.40 -10.29 8.51
CA ASP A 122 -2.24 -10.91 9.16
C ASP A 122 -0.92 -10.19 8.84
N GLY A 123 -1.01 -8.91 8.48
CA GLY A 123 0.16 -8.08 8.18
C GLY A 123 0.82 -8.43 6.84
N GLY A 124 0.04 -8.98 5.90
CA GLY A 124 0.47 -9.18 4.51
C GLY A 124 0.97 -10.59 4.18
N ASN A 125 0.80 -11.59 5.04
CA ASN A 125 1.12 -12.96 4.64
C ASN A 125 0.08 -13.51 3.66
N ILE A 126 -1.19 -13.25 3.93
CA ILE A 126 -2.32 -13.66 3.10
C ILE A 126 -3.12 -12.44 2.67
N VAL A 127 -3.42 -12.35 1.39
CA VAL A 127 -4.43 -11.44 0.84
C VAL A 127 -5.64 -12.24 0.37
N THR A 128 -6.83 -11.74 0.66
CA THR A 128 -8.08 -12.35 0.25
C THR A 128 -8.87 -11.38 -0.60
N ARG A 129 -9.14 -11.76 -1.86
CA ARG A 129 -9.96 -10.96 -2.77
C ARG A 129 -11.37 -10.85 -2.23
N GLN A 130 -11.91 -9.67 -2.21
CA GLN A 130 -13.29 -9.41 -1.79
C GLN A 130 -14.24 -9.58 -2.98
N MET A 131 -15.38 -10.21 -2.73
CA MET A 131 -16.44 -10.27 -3.72
C MET A 131 -17.24 -8.96 -3.70
N ILE A 132 -17.28 -8.28 -4.82
CA ILE A 132 -18.02 -7.02 -4.96
C ILE A 132 -19.24 -7.20 -5.87
N PRO A 133 -20.38 -6.60 -5.53
CA PRO A 133 -21.61 -6.74 -6.32
C PRO A 133 -21.60 -5.93 -7.63
N LEU A 134 -20.64 -5.04 -7.82
CA LEU A 134 -20.58 -4.11 -8.97
C LEU A 134 -20.03 -4.73 -10.26
N GLY A 135 -19.56 -5.98 -10.22
CA GLY A 135 -18.94 -6.66 -11.36
C GLY A 135 -17.48 -6.26 -11.61
N ASN A 136 -16.82 -6.99 -12.52
CA ASN A 136 -15.38 -6.89 -12.76
C ASN A 136 -14.95 -5.71 -13.66
N THR A 137 -15.85 -4.80 -14.03
CA THR A 137 -15.56 -3.68 -14.92
C THR A 137 -15.35 -2.35 -14.18
N THR A 138 -15.54 -2.34 -12.87
CA THR A 138 -15.33 -1.16 -12.03
C THR A 138 -13.89 -1.13 -11.57
N SER A 139 -13.13 -0.10 -11.98
CA SER A 139 -11.82 0.17 -11.40
C SER A 139 -12.01 1.01 -10.16
N PHE A 140 -11.44 0.59 -9.04
CA PHE A 140 -11.37 1.41 -7.84
C PHE A 140 -10.12 2.30 -7.92
N TYR A 141 -10.25 3.56 -7.55
CA TYR A 141 -9.18 4.55 -7.60
C TYR A 141 -8.59 4.84 -6.24
N ASP A 142 -9.42 4.72 -5.21
CA ASP A 142 -9.02 5.01 -3.86
C ASP A 142 -9.91 4.26 -2.86
N ILE A 143 -9.35 4.00 -1.68
CA ILE A 143 -10.04 3.36 -0.57
C ILE A 143 -9.60 4.01 0.73
N THR A 144 -10.54 4.22 1.64
CA THR A 144 -10.24 4.70 2.99
C THR A 144 -11.08 4.00 4.04
N MET A 145 -10.52 3.83 5.23
CA MET A 145 -11.20 3.22 6.36
C MET A 145 -11.59 4.29 7.40
N LEU A 146 -12.86 4.30 7.76
CA LEU A 146 -13.38 5.17 8.82
C LEU A 146 -13.05 4.60 10.22
N ASP A 147 -13.00 3.28 10.29
CA ASP A 147 -12.61 2.51 11.47
C ASP A 147 -12.15 1.10 11.05
N SER A 148 -11.97 0.19 12.01
CA SER A 148 -11.50 -1.17 11.71
C SER A 148 -12.49 -2.04 10.89
N PHE A 149 -13.73 -1.58 10.68
CA PHE A 149 -14.82 -2.34 10.03
C PHE A 149 -15.45 -1.60 8.86
N ASN A 150 -15.53 -0.28 8.94
CA ASN A 150 -16.24 0.56 7.99
C ASN A 150 -15.25 1.31 7.11
N GLY A 151 -15.46 1.25 5.81
CA GLY A 151 -14.63 1.94 4.82
C GLY A 151 -15.42 2.30 3.58
N ILE A 152 -14.79 3.09 2.74
CA ILE A 152 -15.35 3.58 1.49
C ILE A 152 -14.31 3.33 0.40
N ALA A 153 -14.74 2.71 -0.70
CA ALA A 153 -13.96 2.67 -1.93
C ALA A 153 -14.69 3.45 -3.03
N VAL A 154 -13.97 4.25 -3.77
CA VAL A 154 -14.48 5.05 -4.89
C VAL A 154 -13.84 4.62 -6.19
N GLY A 155 -14.55 4.73 -7.31
CA GLY A 155 -14.05 4.19 -8.55
C GLY A 155 -14.68 4.78 -9.81
N SER A 156 -14.46 4.08 -10.91
CA SER A 156 -14.93 4.47 -12.24
C SER A 156 -16.45 4.58 -12.30
N ASN A 157 -16.95 5.39 -13.24
CA ASN A 157 -18.38 5.61 -13.47
C ASN A 157 -19.19 6.08 -12.26
N GLY A 158 -18.54 6.78 -11.32
CA GLY A 158 -19.19 7.25 -10.10
C GLY A 158 -19.48 6.13 -9.09
N SER A 159 -18.80 5.00 -9.19
CA SER A 159 -18.97 3.88 -8.26
C SER A 159 -18.51 4.26 -6.87
N LEU A 160 -19.31 3.95 -5.88
CA LEU A 160 -19.04 4.07 -4.47
C LEU A 160 -19.43 2.77 -3.78
N LEU A 161 -18.50 2.16 -3.08
CA LEU A 161 -18.72 0.97 -2.28
C LEU A 161 -18.52 1.29 -0.81
N LEU A 162 -19.47 0.92 0.01
CA LEU A 162 -19.37 0.98 1.46
C LEU A 162 -19.10 -0.42 1.98
N THR A 163 -18.12 -0.56 2.88
CA THR A 163 -17.97 -1.77 3.68
C THR A 163 -18.73 -1.59 4.96
N GLU A 164 -19.61 -2.52 5.26
CA GLU A 164 -20.33 -2.56 6.53
C GLU A 164 -19.95 -3.82 7.28
N ARG A 165 -20.00 -3.76 8.61
CA ARG A 165 -19.81 -4.91 9.46
C ARG A 165 -20.89 -5.95 9.14
N SER A 166 -20.53 -7.01 8.42
CA SER A 166 -21.33 -8.24 8.44
C SER A 166 -21.10 -8.93 9.78
N GLY A 167 -22.14 -9.09 10.57
CA GLY A 167 -22.13 -9.71 11.88
C GLY A 167 -21.66 -11.16 11.87
#